data_2a6467ad9b3e19b9f067d52efd0bd507
#
_entry.id   2a6467ad9b3e19b9f067d52efd0bd507
#
_cell.length_a   1.000
_cell.length_b   1.000
_cell.length_c   1.000
_cell.angle_alpha   90.00
_cell.angle_beta   90.00
_cell.angle_gamma   90.00
#
_symmetry.space_group_name_H-M   'P 1'
#
loop_
_entity.id
_entity.type
_entity.pdbx_description
1 polymer ?
#
loop_
_entity_poly.entity_id
_entity_poly.type
_entity_poly.pdbx_seq_one_letter_code
_entity_poly.pdbx_strand_id
1 'polypeptide(L)'
;MQTARPPIDLQLHVDAQYTSPYAMSVFVTLREKDLPFALHTVDLDAAAHHDPAYAALSLTARVPTLQHGELALSESSAITEYLEEVFGGSPVYPAHLPSRARARQVQAWLRSDLLPIREERNTQVLFYGARKPPLSAQAAAAAQRLFRFAEALLPQGAEHLFGQWCIADTDLALMINRLALHGDPVPPRLAAYAKAQWQRPSVQEWVAMQRPPLTA
;
A
#
# COMPACT_ATOMS: atom_id res chain seq x y z
N MET A 1 20.15 -20.61 29.50
CA MET A 1 20.82 -20.00 28.36
C MET A 1 19.74 -19.58 27.38
N GLN A 2 19.46 -18.27 27.30
CA GLN A 2 18.58 -17.72 26.29
C GLN A 2 19.36 -17.74 24.97
N THR A 3 19.00 -18.64 24.07
CA THR A 3 19.53 -18.61 22.71
C THR A 3 19.06 -17.31 22.06
N ALA A 4 20.00 -16.41 21.79
CA ALA A 4 19.69 -15.20 21.05
C ALA A 4 18.96 -15.59 19.74
N ARG A 5 17.77 -15.05 19.54
CA ARG A 5 17.06 -15.22 18.26
C ARG A 5 18.01 -14.72 17.15
N PRO A 6 18.21 -15.50 16.08
CA PRO A 6 19.03 -15.01 14.97
C PRO A 6 18.49 -13.66 14.51
N PRO A 7 19.37 -12.74 14.08
CA PRO A 7 18.92 -11.45 13.57
C PRO A 7 17.92 -11.68 12.43
N ILE A 8 16.81 -10.95 12.47
CA ILE A 8 15.79 -11.00 11.42
C ILE A 8 16.43 -10.39 10.17
N ASP A 9 16.67 -11.20 9.14
CA ASP A 9 17.24 -10.78 7.86
C ASP A 9 16.11 -10.52 6.86
N LEU A 10 15.53 -9.32 6.94
CA LEU A 10 14.50 -8.86 6.02
C LEU A 10 15.05 -7.74 5.14
N GLN A 11 14.86 -7.86 3.83
CA GLN A 11 15.21 -6.85 2.85
C GLN A 11 13.98 -6.54 1.99
N LEU A 12 13.62 -5.28 1.90
CA LEU A 12 12.50 -4.82 1.09
C LEU A 12 12.99 -4.02 -0.10
N HIS A 13 12.68 -4.50 -1.29
CA HIS A 13 12.98 -3.84 -2.55
C HIS A 13 11.76 -3.03 -3.02
N VAL A 14 11.96 -1.73 -3.26
CA VAL A 14 10.93 -0.76 -3.64
C VAL A 14 11.38 0.06 -4.84
N ASP A 15 10.46 0.80 -5.46
CA ASP A 15 10.81 1.75 -6.53
C ASP A 15 11.68 2.90 -6.00
N ALA A 16 12.65 3.34 -6.79
CA ALA A 16 13.57 4.42 -6.43
C ALA A 16 12.85 5.77 -6.20
N GLN A 17 11.67 5.95 -6.78
CA GLN A 17 10.83 7.12 -6.61
C GLN A 17 9.97 7.09 -5.34
N TYR A 18 9.91 5.97 -4.62
CA TYR A 18 9.01 5.77 -3.46
C TYR A 18 7.55 6.14 -3.76
N THR A 19 7.07 5.78 -4.94
CA THR A 19 5.70 6.07 -5.40
C THR A 19 4.81 4.85 -5.51
N SER A 20 5.38 3.64 -5.43
CA SER A 20 4.58 2.41 -5.51
C SER A 20 3.65 2.27 -4.32
N PRO A 21 2.31 2.25 -4.53
CA PRO A 21 1.36 2.06 -3.44
C PRO A 21 1.48 0.66 -2.83
N TYR A 22 1.94 -0.30 -3.63
CA TYR A 22 2.12 -1.69 -3.21
C TYR A 22 3.37 -1.86 -2.35
N ALA A 23 4.47 -1.14 -2.69
CA ALA A 23 5.66 -1.07 -1.85
C ALA A 23 5.36 -0.36 -0.52
N MET A 24 4.60 0.73 -0.56
CA MET A 24 4.11 1.42 0.64
C MET A 24 3.32 0.49 1.57
N SER A 25 2.42 -0.34 1.03
CA SER A 25 1.63 -1.31 1.83
C SER A 25 2.54 -2.27 2.61
N VAL A 26 3.60 -2.80 1.99
CA VAL A 26 4.56 -3.68 2.67
C VAL A 26 5.41 -2.92 3.67
N PHE A 27 5.90 -1.72 3.31
CA PHE A 27 6.67 -0.86 4.21
C PHE A 27 5.89 -0.55 5.49
N VAL A 28 4.63 -0.13 5.35
CA VAL A 28 3.74 0.15 6.48
C VAL A 28 3.54 -1.11 7.33
N THR A 29 3.34 -2.28 6.70
CA THR A 29 3.22 -3.56 7.42
C THR A 29 4.45 -3.86 8.28
N LEU A 30 5.66 -3.69 7.73
CA LEU A 30 6.90 -3.92 8.46
C LEU A 30 7.05 -2.96 9.64
N ARG A 31 6.71 -1.67 9.46
CA ARG A 31 6.75 -0.65 10.51
C ARG A 31 5.73 -0.94 11.63
N GLU A 32 4.49 -1.28 11.28
CA GLU A 32 3.44 -1.59 12.26
C GLU A 32 3.73 -2.85 13.08
N LYS A 33 4.47 -3.79 12.52
CA LYS A 33 4.94 -4.99 13.23
C LYS A 33 6.27 -4.77 13.97
N ASP A 34 6.84 -3.58 13.91
CA ASP A 34 8.15 -3.25 14.50
C ASP A 34 9.26 -4.22 14.06
N LEU A 35 9.26 -4.59 12.80
CA LEU A 35 10.24 -5.50 12.21
C LEU A 35 11.41 -4.70 11.63
N PRO A 36 12.66 -5.00 12.00
CA PRO A 36 13.82 -4.41 11.37
C PRO A 36 13.99 -4.96 9.96
N PHE A 37 14.30 -4.09 8.99
CA PHE A 37 14.56 -4.47 7.61
C PHE A 37 15.52 -3.51 6.93
N ALA A 38 16.25 -3.99 5.92
CA ALA A 38 16.99 -3.17 4.99
C ALA A 38 16.08 -2.74 3.84
N LEU A 39 16.18 -1.48 3.41
CA LEU A 39 15.42 -0.93 2.30
C LEU A 39 16.35 -0.76 1.10
N HIS A 40 15.97 -1.35 -0.03
CA HIS A 40 16.68 -1.28 -1.30
C HIS A 40 15.80 -0.66 -2.38
N THR A 41 16.38 0.17 -3.23
CA THR A 41 15.66 0.79 -4.34
C THR A 41 15.97 0.13 -5.67
N VAL A 42 14.95 0.05 -6.52
CA VAL A 42 15.02 -0.44 -7.90
C VAL A 42 14.59 0.70 -8.81
N ASP A 43 15.45 1.11 -9.71
CA ASP A 43 15.13 2.16 -10.67
C ASP A 43 14.25 1.62 -11.80
N LEU A 44 12.95 1.88 -11.69
CA LEU A 44 11.96 1.42 -12.68
C LEU A 44 12.05 2.22 -13.99
N ASP A 45 12.47 3.49 -13.94
CA ASP A 45 12.61 4.34 -15.11
C ASP A 45 13.82 3.89 -15.95
N ALA A 46 14.89 3.42 -15.29
CA ALA A 46 16.03 2.78 -15.96
C ALA A 46 15.78 1.29 -16.31
N ALA A 47 14.55 0.79 -16.09
CA ALA A 47 14.17 -0.61 -16.29
C ALA A 47 15.01 -1.63 -15.50
N ALA A 48 15.63 -1.24 -14.38
CA ALA A 48 16.48 -2.11 -13.54
C ALA A 48 15.73 -3.34 -12.99
N HIS A 49 14.40 -3.33 -12.95
CA HIS A 49 13.60 -4.50 -12.60
C HIS A 49 13.66 -5.64 -13.63
N HIS A 50 14.21 -5.40 -14.83
CA HIS A 50 14.47 -6.39 -15.86
C HIS A 50 15.94 -6.89 -15.85
N ASP A 51 16.80 -6.30 -15.02
CA ASP A 51 18.17 -6.80 -14.88
C ASP A 51 18.15 -8.26 -14.42
N PRO A 52 19.03 -9.12 -14.99
CA PRO A 52 19.06 -10.55 -14.66
C PRO A 52 19.15 -10.84 -13.16
N ALA A 53 19.90 -10.03 -12.42
CA ALA A 53 20.06 -10.20 -10.98
C ALA A 53 18.74 -9.94 -10.23
N TYR A 54 18.00 -8.88 -10.58
CA TYR A 54 16.71 -8.59 -9.96
C TYR A 54 15.63 -9.56 -10.44
N ALA A 55 15.61 -9.92 -11.72
CA ALA A 55 14.67 -10.89 -12.26
C ALA A 55 14.85 -12.30 -11.66
N ALA A 56 16.07 -12.67 -11.27
CA ALA A 56 16.32 -13.89 -10.53
C ALA A 56 15.81 -13.82 -9.08
N LEU A 57 15.82 -12.64 -8.46
CA LEU A 57 15.28 -12.41 -7.12
C LEU A 57 13.76 -12.33 -7.13
N SER A 58 13.18 -11.58 -8.07
CA SER A 58 11.74 -11.31 -8.13
C SER A 58 11.08 -12.09 -9.26
N LEU A 59 10.31 -13.14 -8.94
CA LEU A 59 9.61 -13.95 -9.94
C LEU A 59 8.68 -13.18 -10.86
N THR A 60 8.17 -12.02 -10.40
CA THR A 60 7.30 -11.15 -11.19
C THR A 60 8.04 -10.00 -11.86
N ALA A 61 9.34 -9.83 -11.58
CA ALA A 61 10.14 -8.67 -11.96
C ALA A 61 9.46 -7.34 -11.61
N ARG A 62 8.83 -7.26 -10.43
CA ARG A 62 8.09 -6.09 -9.94
C ARG A 62 8.50 -5.74 -8.51
N VAL A 63 8.18 -4.52 -8.12
CA VAL A 63 8.24 -4.06 -6.72
C VAL A 63 6.82 -4.02 -6.13
N PRO A 64 6.66 -4.29 -4.81
CA PRO A 64 7.70 -4.69 -3.87
C PRO A 64 8.15 -6.14 -4.06
N THR A 65 9.39 -6.41 -3.67
CA THR A 65 9.87 -7.77 -3.41
C THR A 65 10.46 -7.80 -2.00
N LEU A 66 10.02 -8.74 -1.18
CA LEU A 66 10.58 -9.01 0.15
C LEU A 66 11.54 -10.18 0.04
N GLN A 67 12.74 -10.05 0.62
CA GLN A 67 13.66 -11.15 0.84
C GLN A 67 13.73 -11.45 2.34
N HIS A 68 13.60 -12.73 2.70
CA HIS A 68 13.78 -13.23 4.06
C HIS A 68 14.65 -14.50 4.00
N GLY A 69 15.94 -14.35 4.28
CA GLY A 69 16.91 -15.41 4.03
C GLY A 69 16.93 -15.82 2.56
N GLU A 70 16.67 -17.10 2.28
CA GLU A 70 16.61 -17.63 0.91
C GLU A 70 15.26 -17.40 0.21
N LEU A 71 14.20 -17.07 0.96
CA LEU A 71 12.89 -16.78 0.37
C LEU A 71 12.87 -15.39 -0.23
N ALA A 72 12.52 -15.28 -1.50
CA ALA A 72 12.16 -14.03 -2.13
C ALA A 72 10.68 -14.08 -2.57
N LEU A 73 9.90 -13.11 -2.15
CA LEU A 73 8.45 -13.05 -2.36
C LEU A 73 8.06 -11.71 -2.96
N SER A 74 7.36 -11.73 -4.07
CA SER A 74 6.71 -10.57 -4.67
C SER A 74 5.20 -10.60 -4.42
N GLU A 75 4.46 -9.57 -4.88
CA GLU A 75 3.05 -9.31 -4.61
C GLU A 75 2.75 -8.85 -3.17
N SER A 76 2.44 -7.57 -3.03
CA SER A 76 2.30 -6.92 -1.71
C SER A 76 1.32 -7.61 -0.77
N SER A 77 0.19 -8.17 -1.27
CA SER A 77 -0.75 -8.89 -0.42
C SER A 77 -0.20 -10.22 0.07
N ALA A 78 0.54 -10.95 -0.76
CA ALA A 78 1.22 -12.18 -0.34
C ALA A 78 2.29 -11.88 0.71
N ILE A 79 3.05 -10.79 0.51
CA ILE A 79 4.08 -10.35 1.46
C ILE A 79 3.47 -9.95 2.81
N THR A 80 2.40 -9.16 2.82
CA THR A 80 1.76 -8.71 4.07
C THR A 80 1.14 -9.88 4.85
N GLU A 81 0.59 -10.87 4.15
CA GLU A 81 0.09 -12.11 4.75
C GLU A 81 1.23 -12.95 5.33
N TYR A 82 2.30 -13.13 4.57
CA TYR A 82 3.49 -13.85 5.03
C TYR A 82 4.07 -13.22 6.31
N LEU A 83 4.19 -11.89 6.34
CA LEU A 83 4.68 -11.18 7.51
C LEU A 83 3.74 -11.35 8.72
N GLU A 84 2.43 -11.37 8.49
CA GLU A 84 1.44 -11.62 9.55
C GLU A 84 1.53 -13.03 10.12
N GLU A 85 1.74 -14.02 9.28
CA GLU A 85 1.76 -15.44 9.67
C GLU A 85 3.08 -15.85 10.34
N VAL A 86 4.21 -15.30 9.86
CA VAL A 86 5.55 -15.70 10.34
C VAL A 86 5.99 -14.91 11.56
N PHE A 87 5.64 -13.63 11.63
CA PHE A 87 6.10 -12.76 12.71
C PHE A 87 4.96 -12.40 13.66
N GLY A 88 5.18 -12.62 14.95
CA GLY A 88 4.30 -12.13 16.02
C GLY A 88 4.26 -10.59 16.09
N GLY A 89 3.82 -10.06 17.22
CA GLY A 89 3.71 -8.62 17.46
C GLY A 89 2.34 -8.06 17.08
N SER A 90 2.30 -6.78 16.69
CA SER A 90 1.04 -6.11 16.35
C SER A 90 0.38 -6.76 15.13
N PRO A 91 -0.91 -7.15 15.21
CA PRO A 91 -1.59 -7.73 14.06
C PRO A 91 -1.86 -6.66 12.99
N VAL A 92 -1.61 -7.01 11.74
CA VAL A 92 -1.92 -6.17 10.57
C VAL A 92 -3.13 -6.65 9.78
N TYR A 93 -3.73 -7.76 10.21
CA TYR A 93 -5.02 -8.27 9.75
C TYR A 93 -5.95 -8.55 10.93
N PRO A 94 -7.29 -8.46 10.74
CA PRO A 94 -8.24 -8.85 11.76
C PRO A 94 -8.06 -10.31 12.20
N ALA A 95 -8.17 -10.59 13.52
CA ALA A 95 -8.17 -11.96 14.04
C ALA A 95 -9.45 -12.73 13.67
N HIS A 96 -10.60 -12.04 13.61
CA HIS A 96 -11.88 -12.63 13.21
C HIS A 96 -11.86 -13.01 11.73
N LEU A 97 -12.01 -14.30 11.43
CA LEU A 97 -11.83 -14.84 10.07
C LEU A 97 -12.70 -14.20 8.98
N PRO A 98 -14.01 -13.94 9.19
CA PRO A 98 -14.82 -13.20 8.23
C PRO A 98 -14.31 -11.80 7.95
N SER A 99 -13.85 -11.06 8.97
CA SER A 99 -13.26 -9.73 8.82
C SER A 99 -11.93 -9.79 8.09
N ARG A 100 -11.08 -10.78 8.39
CA ARG A 100 -9.83 -11.04 7.67
C ARG A 100 -10.08 -11.35 6.19
N ALA A 101 -11.07 -12.19 5.89
CA ALA A 101 -11.47 -12.48 4.51
C ALA A 101 -11.94 -11.21 3.78
N ARG A 102 -12.68 -10.36 4.46
CA ARG A 102 -13.14 -9.07 3.91
C ARG A 102 -11.98 -8.09 3.68
N ALA A 103 -10.99 -8.03 4.58
CA ALA A 103 -9.78 -7.23 4.40
C ALA A 103 -9.01 -7.68 3.14
N ARG A 104 -8.84 -8.99 2.95
CA ARG A 104 -8.26 -9.59 1.74
C ARG A 104 -9.05 -9.23 0.48
N GLN A 105 -10.38 -9.27 0.55
CA GLN A 105 -11.24 -8.86 -0.56
C GLN A 105 -11.03 -7.38 -0.92
N VAL A 106 -10.93 -6.48 0.07
CA VAL A 106 -10.62 -5.06 -0.16
C VAL A 106 -9.32 -4.94 -0.94
N GLN A 107 -8.26 -5.56 -0.45
CA GLN A 107 -6.94 -5.51 -1.10
C GLN A 107 -6.97 -6.05 -2.52
N ALA A 108 -7.60 -7.20 -2.76
CA ALA A 108 -7.70 -7.82 -4.08
C ALA A 108 -8.48 -6.92 -5.05
N TRP A 109 -9.63 -6.41 -4.61
CA TRP A 109 -10.49 -5.57 -5.45
C TRP A 109 -9.83 -4.23 -5.82
N LEU A 110 -9.13 -3.58 -4.88
CA LEU A 110 -8.39 -2.34 -5.16
C LEU A 110 -7.30 -2.54 -6.22
N ARG A 111 -6.75 -3.75 -6.33
CA ARG A 111 -5.69 -4.09 -7.29
C ARG A 111 -6.22 -4.50 -8.66
N SER A 112 -7.32 -5.24 -8.70
CA SER A 112 -7.90 -5.80 -9.94
C SER A 112 -8.83 -4.84 -10.67
N ASP A 113 -9.57 -4.01 -9.93
CA ASP A 113 -10.52 -3.03 -10.48
C ASP A 113 -9.95 -1.60 -10.36
N LEU A 114 -10.73 -0.59 -10.63
CA LEU A 114 -10.44 0.83 -10.44
C LEU A 114 -9.24 1.36 -11.26
N LEU A 115 -8.87 0.67 -12.34
CA LEU A 115 -7.80 1.09 -13.25
C LEU A 115 -7.97 2.54 -13.73
N PRO A 116 -9.17 3.01 -14.15
CA PRO A 116 -9.34 4.39 -14.61
C PRO A 116 -8.95 5.44 -13.56
N ILE A 117 -9.21 5.18 -12.26
CA ILE A 117 -8.76 6.07 -11.19
C ILE A 117 -7.24 6.06 -11.10
N ARG A 118 -6.61 4.88 -11.19
CA ARG A 118 -5.15 4.75 -11.05
C ARG A 118 -4.38 5.40 -12.20
N GLU A 119 -4.97 5.44 -13.39
CA GLU A 119 -4.40 6.11 -14.57
C GLU A 119 -4.58 7.63 -14.50
N GLU A 120 -5.79 8.10 -14.25
CA GLU A 120 -6.09 9.53 -14.27
C GLU A 120 -5.70 10.26 -12.97
N ARG A 121 -5.61 9.54 -11.85
CA ARG A 121 -5.10 10.00 -10.55
C ARG A 121 -3.96 9.08 -10.13
N ASN A 122 -2.89 9.09 -10.91
CA ASN A 122 -1.72 8.26 -10.67
C ASN A 122 -0.98 8.67 -9.37
N THR A 123 0.07 7.96 -9.03
CA THR A 123 0.82 8.19 -7.79
C THR A 123 1.53 9.53 -7.72
N GLN A 124 1.74 10.19 -8.85
CA GLN A 124 2.25 11.56 -8.87
C GLN A 124 1.31 12.56 -8.16
N VAL A 125 -0.01 12.30 -8.19
CA VAL A 125 -0.97 13.12 -7.43
C VAL A 125 -0.71 13.00 -5.93
N LEU A 126 -0.47 11.78 -5.45
CA LEU A 126 -0.26 11.49 -4.03
C LEU A 126 1.07 12.05 -3.49
N PHE A 127 2.14 11.90 -4.27
CA PHE A 127 3.49 12.09 -3.77
C PHE A 127 4.22 13.32 -4.33
N TYR A 128 3.74 13.88 -5.43
CA TYR A 128 4.30 15.09 -6.03
C TYR A 128 3.29 16.23 -6.14
N GLY A 129 2.03 16.02 -5.72
CA GLY A 129 0.98 17.02 -5.83
C GLY A 129 0.62 17.37 -7.28
N ALA A 130 0.84 16.45 -8.23
CA ALA A 130 0.60 16.69 -9.64
C ALA A 130 -0.88 17.00 -9.90
N ARG A 131 -1.12 17.99 -10.76
CA ARG A 131 -2.47 18.34 -11.23
C ARG A 131 -2.76 17.60 -12.53
N LYS A 132 -3.97 17.08 -12.64
CA LYS A 132 -4.46 16.31 -13.80
C LYS A 132 -5.76 16.93 -14.33
N PRO A 133 -6.13 16.66 -15.59
CA PRO A 133 -7.44 17.09 -16.13
C PRO A 133 -8.60 16.55 -15.30
N PRO A 134 -9.82 17.09 -15.49
CA PRO A 134 -11.03 16.50 -14.91
C PRO A 134 -11.16 15.01 -15.23
N LEU A 135 -11.79 14.26 -14.32
CA LEU A 135 -12.01 12.82 -14.54
C LEU A 135 -12.86 12.56 -15.78
N SER A 136 -12.48 11.56 -16.55
CA SER A 136 -13.35 11.01 -17.59
C SER A 136 -14.63 10.41 -16.98
N ALA A 137 -15.66 10.20 -17.79
CA ALA A 137 -16.88 9.53 -17.37
C ALA A 137 -16.60 8.13 -16.79
N GLN A 138 -15.61 7.41 -17.33
CA GLN A 138 -15.21 6.10 -16.87
C GLN A 138 -14.54 6.16 -15.47
N ALA A 139 -13.62 7.09 -15.27
CA ALA A 139 -12.97 7.28 -13.97
C ALA A 139 -13.95 7.80 -12.91
N ALA A 140 -14.87 8.72 -13.28
CA ALA A 140 -15.93 9.18 -12.40
C ALA A 140 -16.86 8.03 -11.98
N ALA A 141 -17.26 7.16 -12.90
CA ALA A 141 -18.04 5.96 -12.58
C ALA A 141 -17.28 5.00 -11.67
N ALA A 142 -15.97 4.82 -11.87
CA ALA A 142 -15.10 4.02 -11.00
C ALA A 142 -15.02 4.64 -9.59
N ALA A 143 -14.90 5.98 -9.47
CA ALA A 143 -14.91 6.69 -8.20
C ALA A 143 -16.24 6.46 -7.44
N GLN A 144 -17.37 6.52 -8.12
CA GLN A 144 -18.67 6.22 -7.50
C GLN A 144 -18.76 4.76 -7.01
N ARG A 145 -18.18 3.81 -7.72
CA ARG A 145 -18.10 2.40 -7.24
C ARG A 145 -17.23 2.31 -5.99
N LEU A 146 -16.07 2.97 -5.99
CA LEU A 146 -15.18 3.03 -4.82
C LEU A 146 -15.91 3.59 -3.60
N PHE A 147 -16.62 4.70 -3.75
CA PHE A 147 -17.34 5.34 -2.64
C PHE A 147 -18.44 4.43 -2.08
N ARG A 148 -19.29 3.85 -2.93
CA ARG A 148 -20.32 2.91 -2.47
C ARG A 148 -19.73 1.71 -1.73
N PHE A 149 -18.64 1.15 -2.24
CA PHE A 149 -17.95 0.03 -1.60
C PHE A 149 -17.38 0.43 -0.22
N ALA A 150 -16.71 1.57 -0.16
CA ALA A 150 -16.12 2.07 1.09
C ALA A 150 -17.19 2.42 2.13
N GLU A 151 -18.29 3.08 1.73
CA GLU A 151 -19.40 3.41 2.61
C GLU A 151 -20.12 2.17 3.17
N ALA A 152 -20.24 1.12 2.37
CA ALA A 152 -20.84 -0.15 2.80
C ALA A 152 -19.97 -0.91 3.80
N LEU A 153 -18.65 -0.71 3.78
CA LEU A 153 -17.72 -1.40 4.66
C LEU A 153 -17.36 -0.61 5.92
N LEU A 154 -17.31 0.70 5.84
CA LEU A 154 -16.95 1.56 6.97
C LEU A 154 -18.18 1.79 7.85
N PRO A 155 -18.26 1.25 9.09
CA PRO A 155 -19.40 1.49 9.97
C PRO A 155 -19.54 2.97 10.31
N GLN A 156 -20.77 3.40 10.61
CA GLN A 156 -21.02 4.79 10.99
C GLN A 156 -20.25 5.18 12.24
N GLY A 157 -19.50 6.29 12.21
CA GLY A 157 -18.67 6.74 13.32
C GLY A 157 -17.38 5.92 13.58
N ALA A 158 -17.11 4.90 12.76
CA ALA A 158 -15.91 4.10 12.91
C ALA A 158 -14.68 4.80 12.29
N GLU A 159 -13.55 4.62 12.96
CA GLU A 159 -12.24 5.07 12.49
C GLU A 159 -11.58 4.04 11.55
N HIS A 160 -11.97 2.76 11.65
CA HIS A 160 -11.39 1.63 10.92
C HIS A 160 -12.47 0.70 10.38
N LEU A 161 -12.13 -0.03 9.31
CA LEU A 161 -13.06 -0.94 8.61
C LEU A 161 -13.59 -2.08 9.50
N PHE A 162 -12.75 -2.56 10.43
CA PHE A 162 -13.04 -3.77 11.20
C PHE A 162 -12.83 -3.57 12.73
N GLY A 163 -13.09 -2.37 13.23
CA GLY A 163 -12.98 -2.01 14.64
C GLY A 163 -11.58 -1.61 15.07
N GLN A 164 -10.56 -2.33 14.63
CA GLN A 164 -9.15 -1.96 14.78
C GLN A 164 -8.52 -1.75 13.42
N TRP A 165 -7.46 -0.96 13.38
CA TRP A 165 -6.72 -0.75 12.16
C TRP A 165 -6.17 -2.07 11.60
N CYS A 166 -6.20 -2.19 10.29
CA CYS A 166 -5.51 -3.24 9.54
C CYS A 166 -4.94 -2.66 8.24
N ILE A 167 -4.08 -3.39 7.57
CA ILE A 167 -3.42 -2.89 6.36
C ILE A 167 -4.40 -2.53 5.23
N ALA A 168 -5.59 -3.14 5.21
CA ALA A 168 -6.64 -2.78 4.26
C ALA A 168 -7.17 -1.35 4.44
N ASP A 169 -7.10 -0.78 5.67
CA ASP A 169 -7.43 0.63 5.92
C ASP A 169 -6.46 1.55 5.19
N THR A 170 -5.16 1.25 5.25
CA THR A 170 -4.14 2.02 4.52
C THR A 170 -4.31 1.92 3.01
N ASP A 171 -4.53 0.71 2.49
CA ASP A 171 -4.70 0.48 1.04
C ASP A 171 -5.96 1.18 0.50
N LEU A 172 -7.08 1.13 1.23
CA LEU A 172 -8.32 1.82 0.86
C LEU A 172 -8.15 3.35 0.94
N ALA A 173 -7.55 3.84 2.03
CA ALA A 173 -7.31 5.26 2.21
C ALA A 173 -6.40 5.84 1.12
N LEU A 174 -5.37 5.11 0.71
CA LEU A 174 -4.51 5.52 -0.41
C LEU A 174 -5.33 5.66 -1.71
N MET A 175 -6.23 4.71 -2.00
CA MET A 175 -7.07 4.78 -3.19
C MET A 175 -8.01 5.99 -3.16
N ILE A 176 -8.62 6.29 -2.01
CA ILE A 176 -9.48 7.46 -1.83
C ILE A 176 -8.67 8.76 -1.92
N ASN A 177 -7.46 8.79 -1.35
CA ASN A 177 -6.59 9.96 -1.37
C ASN A 177 -6.09 10.33 -2.77
N ARG A 178 -6.09 9.42 -3.74
CA ARG A 178 -5.85 9.77 -5.16
C ARG A 178 -6.84 10.84 -5.65
N LEU A 179 -8.07 10.77 -5.19
CA LEU A 179 -9.14 11.73 -5.51
C LEU A 179 -9.09 12.94 -4.56
N ALA A 180 -9.06 12.68 -3.26
CA ALA A 180 -9.15 13.73 -2.23
C ALA A 180 -7.98 14.73 -2.30
N LEU A 181 -6.73 14.26 -2.43
CA LEU A 181 -5.56 15.14 -2.51
C LEU A 181 -5.47 15.89 -3.85
N HIS A 182 -6.07 15.36 -4.91
CA HIS A 182 -6.21 16.09 -6.16
C HIS A 182 -7.25 17.20 -6.07
N GLY A 183 -8.25 17.07 -5.18
CA GLY A 183 -9.38 17.99 -5.03
C GLY A 183 -10.63 17.54 -5.78
N ASP A 184 -10.70 16.29 -6.23
CA ASP A 184 -11.93 15.74 -6.77
C ASP A 184 -12.99 15.56 -5.66
N PRO A 185 -14.29 15.64 -5.99
CA PRO A 185 -15.35 15.45 -5.01
C PRO A 185 -15.31 14.06 -4.37
N VAL A 186 -15.11 14.00 -3.05
CA VAL A 186 -15.15 12.78 -2.24
C VAL A 186 -16.18 12.98 -1.13
N PRO A 187 -17.03 11.99 -0.81
CA PRO A 187 -17.97 12.09 0.31
C PRO A 187 -17.23 12.51 1.60
N PRO A 188 -17.72 13.49 2.37
CA PRO A 188 -16.99 14.08 3.51
C PRO A 188 -16.50 13.05 4.52
N ARG A 189 -17.31 12.02 4.79
CA ARG A 189 -16.95 10.93 5.72
C ARG A 189 -15.77 10.12 5.20
N LEU A 190 -15.74 9.78 3.92
CA LEU A 190 -14.64 9.04 3.31
C LEU A 190 -13.38 9.89 3.20
N ALA A 191 -13.51 11.19 2.93
CA ALA A 191 -12.40 12.12 2.93
C ALA A 191 -11.77 12.23 4.34
N ALA A 192 -12.60 12.34 5.39
CA ALA A 192 -12.13 12.36 6.78
C ALA A 192 -11.43 11.05 7.17
N TYR A 193 -12.02 9.90 6.83
CA TYR A 193 -11.41 8.59 7.04
C TYR A 193 -10.06 8.48 6.32
N ALA A 194 -10.01 8.77 5.04
CA ALA A 194 -8.78 8.68 4.26
C ALA A 194 -7.69 9.63 4.78
N LYS A 195 -8.06 10.84 5.21
CA LYS A 195 -7.15 11.78 5.85
C LYS A 195 -6.60 11.23 7.18
N ALA A 196 -7.44 10.64 8.02
CA ALA A 196 -7.02 10.07 9.30
C ALA A 196 -6.03 8.92 9.09
N GLN A 197 -6.33 7.98 8.17
CA GLN A 197 -5.40 6.88 7.85
C GLN A 197 -4.08 7.40 7.23
N TRP A 198 -4.12 8.47 6.45
CA TRP A 198 -2.92 9.08 5.88
C TRP A 198 -1.99 9.68 6.93
N GLN A 199 -2.53 10.15 8.07
CA GLN A 199 -1.74 10.72 9.17
C GLN A 199 -1.11 9.66 10.09
N ARG A 200 -1.30 8.37 9.82
CA ARG A 200 -0.67 7.31 10.59
C ARG A 200 0.87 7.42 10.53
N PRO A 201 1.60 7.30 11.64
CA PRO A 201 3.05 7.51 11.65
C PRO A 201 3.80 6.68 10.61
N SER A 202 3.52 5.39 10.50
CA SER A 202 4.13 4.50 9.50
C SER A 202 3.86 4.90 8.05
N VAL A 203 2.69 5.48 7.78
CA VAL A 203 2.32 6.06 6.47
C VAL A 203 3.12 7.34 6.24
N GLN A 204 3.21 8.21 7.25
CA GLN A 204 3.93 9.48 7.13
C GLN A 204 5.44 9.28 6.95
N GLU A 205 6.03 8.23 7.52
CA GLU A 205 7.42 7.86 7.23
C GLU A 205 7.64 7.62 5.71
N TRP A 206 6.73 6.90 5.05
CA TRP A 206 6.80 6.72 3.60
C TRP A 206 6.56 8.01 2.83
N VAL A 207 5.57 8.79 3.24
CA VAL A 207 5.24 10.07 2.59
C VAL A 207 6.39 11.07 2.68
N ALA A 208 7.14 11.06 3.78
CA ALA A 208 8.27 11.96 4.02
C ALA A 208 9.57 11.52 3.32
N MET A 209 9.62 10.37 2.66
CA MET A 209 10.83 9.95 1.94
C MET A 209 11.22 10.96 0.86
N GLN A 210 12.52 11.21 0.76
CA GLN A 210 13.06 12.10 -0.26
C GLN A 210 12.94 11.44 -1.64
N ARG A 211 12.21 12.08 -2.53
CA ARG A 211 11.94 11.60 -3.89
C ARG A 211 12.80 12.34 -4.91
N PRO A 212 13.35 11.65 -5.93
CA PRO A 212 13.95 12.36 -7.05
C PRO A 212 12.90 13.22 -7.76
N PRO A 213 13.31 14.34 -8.38
CA PRO A 213 12.39 15.13 -9.19
C PRO A 213 11.81 14.29 -10.33
N LEU A 214 10.57 14.61 -10.73
CA LEU A 214 10.00 13.97 -11.93
C LEU A 214 10.86 14.32 -13.14
N THR A 215 11.29 13.31 -13.86
CA THR A 215 11.87 13.51 -15.20
C THR A 215 10.77 13.94 -16.16
N ALA A 216 11.05 15.01 -16.92
CA ALA A 216 10.12 15.59 -17.89
C ALA A 216 9.78 14.62 -19.03
#